data_af7e8035cbf88837ffde68d6431b5918
#
_entry.id   af7e8035cbf88837ffde68d6431b5918
#
_cell.length_a   1.000
_cell.length_b   1.000
_cell.length_c   1.000
_cell.angle_alpha   90.00
_cell.angle_beta   90.00
_cell.angle_gamma   90.00
#
_symmetry.space_group_name_H-M   'P 1'
#
loop_
_entity.id
_entity.type
_entity.pdbx_description
1 polymer ?
#
loop_
_entity_poly.entity_id
_entity_poly.type
_entity_poly.pdbx_seq_one_letter_code
_entity_poly.pdbx_strand_id
1 'polypeptide(L)'
;MIKVRLRYAKGDEIKYISHLDTLKLFERASRRCGLPVAYTEGFNPRPRFVFGNPLPVGVTSECEFVDIYFDKDMDPDKVVSDLNSVMPKGLRVLAGKVLSEDADNIMNVVSRSEYVVKVDMPEEDARKVIDVYEENSPLVIVKKSKNREREMDIRPMVHNLTFKDAAFCIVTDAGNTSNLRPEVAIKALCGQVGVEVKITGIHRTKLF
;
A
#
# COMPACT_ATOMS: atom_id res chain seq x y z
N MET A 1 9.89 25.98 -2.80
CA MET A 1 10.09 24.49 -2.81
C MET A 1 8.98 23.86 -3.64
N ILE A 2 9.30 22.92 -4.55
CA ILE A 2 8.30 22.24 -5.36
C ILE A 2 8.10 20.83 -4.85
N LYS A 3 6.84 20.38 -4.83
CA LYS A 3 6.45 19.03 -4.46
C LYS A 3 6.02 18.26 -5.72
N VAL A 4 6.68 17.14 -5.99
CA VAL A 4 6.31 16.21 -7.06
C VAL A 4 5.81 14.92 -6.43
N ARG A 5 4.55 14.57 -6.70
CA ARG A 5 3.98 13.27 -6.34
C ARG A 5 4.26 12.27 -7.43
N LEU A 6 4.90 11.18 -7.07
CA LEU A 6 5.18 10.08 -7.97
C LEU A 6 4.28 8.89 -7.63
N ARG A 7 3.77 8.23 -8.67
CA ARG A 7 3.15 6.90 -8.55
C ARG A 7 4.17 5.86 -8.99
N TYR A 8 4.33 4.79 -8.21
CA TYR A 8 5.27 3.73 -8.52
C TYR A 8 4.70 2.34 -8.26
N ALA A 9 5.27 1.34 -8.93
CA ALA A 9 4.97 -0.08 -8.75
C ALA A 9 6.09 -0.77 -7.98
N LYS A 10 5.70 -1.76 -7.17
CA LYS A 10 6.58 -2.68 -6.47
C LYS A 10 6.25 -4.11 -6.89
N GLY A 11 7.10 -4.71 -7.70
CA GLY A 11 6.93 -6.04 -8.28
C GLY A 11 7.46 -7.19 -7.42
N ASP A 12 7.37 -8.39 -7.97
CA ASP A 12 7.73 -9.63 -7.29
C ASP A 12 9.20 -9.71 -6.90
N GLU A 13 10.10 -9.13 -7.70
CA GLU A 13 11.55 -9.18 -7.49
C GLU A 13 11.98 -8.54 -6.18
N ILE A 14 11.19 -7.57 -5.69
CA ILE A 14 11.52 -6.79 -4.50
C ILE A 14 10.38 -6.78 -3.44
N LYS A 15 9.37 -7.63 -3.57
CA LYS A 15 8.23 -7.63 -2.63
C LYS A 15 8.63 -7.86 -1.16
N TYR A 16 9.77 -8.50 -0.93
CA TYR A 16 10.26 -8.81 0.42
C TYR A 16 11.13 -7.70 1.04
N ILE A 17 11.44 -6.61 0.32
CA ILE A 17 12.11 -5.48 0.94
C ILE A 17 11.14 -4.67 1.82
N SER A 18 11.65 -4.15 2.94
CA SER A 18 10.87 -3.35 3.87
C SER A 18 10.54 -1.96 3.32
N HIS A 19 9.63 -1.26 3.99
CA HIS A 19 9.35 0.15 3.69
C HIS A 19 10.61 1.02 3.84
N LEU A 20 11.41 0.80 4.89
CA LEU A 20 12.65 1.55 5.10
C LEU A 20 13.68 1.29 4.00
N ASP A 21 13.76 0.07 3.48
CA ASP A 21 14.63 -0.23 2.36
C ASP A 21 14.14 0.40 1.06
N THR A 22 12.81 0.44 0.84
CA THR A 22 12.22 1.18 -0.28
C THR A 22 12.57 2.68 -0.21
N LEU A 23 12.49 3.30 0.97
CA LEU A 23 12.91 4.67 1.19
C LEU A 23 14.38 4.87 0.83
N LYS A 24 15.27 4.00 1.32
CA LYS A 24 16.71 4.04 0.98
C LYS A 24 16.98 3.85 -0.52
N LEU A 25 16.15 3.04 -1.22
CA LEU A 25 16.25 2.92 -2.67
C LEU A 25 15.97 4.25 -3.38
N PHE A 26 14.89 4.95 -2.99
CA PHE A 26 14.58 6.27 -3.54
C PHE A 26 15.67 7.30 -3.22
N GLU A 27 16.20 7.32 -1.99
CA GLU A 27 17.31 8.20 -1.61
C GLU A 27 18.55 7.95 -2.48
N ARG A 28 18.95 6.70 -2.65
CA ARG A 28 20.12 6.32 -3.46
C ARG A 28 19.89 6.61 -4.94
N ALA A 29 18.71 6.32 -5.48
CA ALA A 29 18.35 6.58 -6.86
C ALA A 29 18.39 8.08 -7.16
N SER A 30 17.75 8.90 -6.33
CA SER A 30 17.74 10.36 -6.49
C SER A 30 19.15 10.95 -6.47
N ARG A 31 20.02 10.45 -5.58
CA ARG A 31 21.41 10.88 -5.53
C ARG A 31 22.21 10.45 -6.76
N ARG A 32 21.99 9.23 -7.26
CA ARG A 32 22.69 8.68 -8.43
C ARG A 32 22.34 9.42 -9.72
N CYS A 33 21.10 9.87 -9.89
CA CYS A 33 20.69 10.65 -11.07
C CYS A 33 20.78 12.18 -10.85
N GLY A 34 21.37 12.63 -9.72
CA GLY A 34 21.66 14.03 -9.48
C GLY A 34 20.42 14.91 -9.28
N LEU A 35 19.29 14.35 -8.82
CA LEU A 35 18.09 15.12 -8.55
C LEU A 35 18.30 16.09 -7.38
N PRO A 36 17.92 17.37 -7.51
CA PRO A 36 18.07 18.40 -6.48
C PRO A 36 16.98 18.27 -5.39
N VAL A 37 16.98 17.13 -4.69
CA VAL A 37 16.02 16.84 -3.63
C VAL A 37 16.29 17.77 -2.44
N ALA A 38 15.23 18.39 -1.93
CA ALA A 38 15.28 19.19 -0.73
C ALA A 38 15.55 18.34 0.51
N TYR A 39 16.27 18.92 1.49
CA TYR A 39 16.60 18.27 2.75
C TYR A 39 15.86 18.92 3.92
N THR A 40 15.68 18.16 4.99
CA THR A 40 15.18 18.69 6.26
C THR A 40 16.25 19.58 6.90
N GLU A 41 15.83 20.60 7.65
CA GLU A 41 16.70 21.40 8.48
C GLU A 41 17.11 20.64 9.76
N GLY A 42 18.26 21.01 10.34
CA GLY A 42 18.75 20.47 11.61
C GLY A 42 20.08 19.72 11.50
N PHE A 43 20.51 19.09 12.61
CA PHE A 43 21.84 18.46 12.74
C PHE A 43 22.04 17.21 11.88
N ASN A 44 20.97 16.54 11.47
CA ASN A 44 21.00 15.34 10.61
C ASN A 44 20.06 15.52 9.41
N PRO A 45 20.44 16.30 8.39
CA PRO A 45 19.59 16.53 7.23
C PRO A 45 19.24 15.23 6.50
N ARG A 46 17.96 15.05 6.22
CA ARG A 46 17.45 13.90 5.45
C ARG A 46 16.69 14.38 4.21
N PRO A 47 16.78 13.65 3.08
CA PRO A 47 15.98 13.97 1.92
C PRO A 47 14.49 13.99 2.26
N ARG A 48 13.76 14.99 1.78
CA ARG A 48 12.34 15.18 2.08
C ARG A 48 11.48 14.30 1.15
N PHE A 49 11.23 13.09 1.63
CA PHE A 49 10.29 12.14 1.04
C PHE A 49 9.13 11.90 1.99
N VAL A 50 7.90 11.91 1.47
CA VAL A 50 6.70 11.51 2.20
C VAL A 50 6.04 10.39 1.42
N PHE A 51 6.10 9.18 1.96
CA PHE A 51 5.46 8.02 1.35
C PHE A 51 3.99 7.93 1.76
N GLY A 52 3.17 7.39 0.89
CA GLY A 52 1.81 6.99 1.23
C GLY A 52 1.78 5.86 2.25
N ASN A 53 0.60 5.22 2.39
CA ASN A 53 0.43 4.10 3.33
C ASN A 53 1.41 2.96 3.01
N PRO A 54 2.31 2.58 3.95
CA PRO A 54 3.33 1.58 3.70
C PRO A 54 2.78 0.24 3.21
N LEU A 55 3.38 -0.30 2.14
CA LEU A 55 3.03 -1.62 1.63
C LEU A 55 3.66 -2.69 2.52
N PRO A 56 2.89 -3.68 3.02
CA PRO A 56 3.42 -4.80 3.79
C PRO A 56 4.47 -5.61 3.00
N VAL A 57 5.40 -6.23 3.72
CA VAL A 57 6.38 -7.15 3.13
C VAL A 57 5.66 -8.36 2.54
N GLY A 58 6.07 -8.79 1.36
CA GLY A 58 5.45 -9.89 0.61
C GLY A 58 4.28 -9.47 -0.29
N VAL A 59 3.85 -8.21 -0.23
CA VAL A 59 2.79 -7.65 -1.07
C VAL A 59 3.40 -6.91 -2.26
N THR A 60 2.82 -7.10 -3.45
CA THR A 60 3.13 -6.33 -4.66
C THR A 60 2.11 -5.20 -4.86
N SER A 61 2.46 -4.18 -5.65
CA SER A 61 1.55 -3.06 -5.92
C SER A 61 1.88 -2.35 -7.24
N GLU A 62 0.85 -1.74 -7.84
CA GLU A 62 1.00 -0.85 -9.00
C GLU A 62 0.54 0.59 -8.71
N CYS A 63 0.28 0.92 -7.45
CA CYS A 63 -0.36 2.18 -7.08
C CYS A 63 0.23 2.83 -5.82
N GLU A 64 1.51 2.62 -5.55
CA GLU A 64 2.18 3.27 -4.44
C GLU A 64 2.51 4.73 -4.78
N PHE A 65 2.55 5.58 -3.74
CA PHE A 65 2.85 7.00 -3.91
C PHE A 65 3.98 7.47 -3.00
N VAL A 66 4.75 8.42 -3.53
CA VAL A 66 5.74 9.19 -2.77
C VAL A 66 5.71 10.64 -3.22
N ASP A 67 5.66 11.57 -2.25
CA ASP A 67 5.87 13.00 -2.48
C ASP A 67 7.35 13.31 -2.28
N ILE A 68 8.00 13.86 -3.28
CA ILE A 68 9.40 14.31 -3.24
C ILE A 68 9.42 15.83 -3.32
N TYR A 69 10.17 16.46 -2.41
CA TYR A 69 10.36 17.89 -2.41
C TYR A 69 11.69 18.26 -3.08
N PHE A 70 11.65 19.29 -3.92
CA PHE A 70 12.81 19.78 -4.67
C PHE A 70 13.10 21.25 -4.36
N ASP A 71 14.38 21.62 -4.38
CA ASP A 71 14.81 23.01 -4.20
C ASP A 71 14.65 23.87 -5.46
N LYS A 72 14.40 23.23 -6.61
CA LYS A 72 14.24 23.87 -7.92
C LYS A 72 13.01 23.33 -8.63
N ASP A 73 12.56 24.08 -9.61
CA ASP A 73 11.50 23.63 -10.52
C ASP A 73 11.94 22.37 -11.27
N MET A 74 11.07 21.37 -11.27
CA MET A 74 11.33 20.07 -11.87
C MET A 74 10.20 19.69 -12.84
N ASP A 75 10.61 19.22 -14.00
CA ASP A 75 9.69 18.51 -14.91
C ASP A 75 9.42 17.10 -14.35
N PRO A 76 8.16 16.76 -14.04
CA PRO A 76 7.82 15.46 -13.47
C PRO A 76 8.15 14.30 -14.40
N ASP A 77 8.03 14.45 -15.72
CA ASP A 77 8.36 13.39 -16.68
C ASP A 77 9.87 13.13 -16.72
N LYS A 78 10.68 14.19 -16.59
CA LYS A 78 12.12 14.05 -16.43
C LYS A 78 12.48 13.34 -15.12
N VAL A 79 11.83 13.67 -14.01
CA VAL A 79 12.05 12.98 -12.73
C VAL A 79 11.73 11.49 -12.85
N VAL A 80 10.62 11.13 -13.49
CA VAL A 80 10.23 9.73 -13.76
C VAL A 80 11.29 9.01 -14.58
N SER A 81 11.75 9.62 -15.69
CA SER A 81 12.77 9.05 -16.57
C SER A 81 14.10 8.84 -15.85
N ASP A 82 14.58 9.87 -15.15
CA ASP A 82 15.86 9.85 -14.45
C ASP A 82 15.87 8.76 -13.35
N LEU A 83 14.82 8.68 -12.53
CA LEU A 83 14.69 7.64 -11.51
C LEU A 83 14.66 6.24 -12.12
N ASN A 84 13.84 6.02 -13.17
CA ASN A 84 13.74 4.71 -13.81
C ASN A 84 15.05 4.25 -14.45
N SER A 85 15.94 5.17 -14.86
CA SER A 85 17.25 4.83 -15.42
C SER A 85 18.18 4.15 -14.41
N VAL A 86 17.94 4.33 -13.11
CA VAL A 86 18.80 3.85 -12.01
C VAL A 86 18.09 2.94 -11.00
N MET A 87 16.75 2.80 -11.08
CA MET A 87 15.99 1.92 -10.21
C MET A 87 16.31 0.45 -10.47
N PRO A 88 16.31 -0.41 -9.43
CA PRO A 88 16.47 -1.84 -9.62
C PRO A 88 15.25 -2.44 -10.30
N LYS A 89 15.42 -3.62 -10.92
CA LYS A 89 14.31 -4.42 -11.43
C LYS A 89 13.29 -4.68 -10.31
N GLY A 90 12.00 -4.56 -10.64
CA GLY A 90 10.90 -4.72 -9.70
C GLY A 90 10.44 -3.42 -9.02
N LEU A 91 11.18 -2.30 -9.13
CA LEU A 91 10.68 -0.99 -8.75
C LEU A 91 10.61 -0.07 -9.98
N ARG A 92 9.43 0.45 -10.27
CA ARG A 92 9.22 1.31 -11.44
C ARG A 92 8.35 2.52 -11.09
N VAL A 93 8.83 3.71 -11.38
CA VAL A 93 8.03 4.94 -11.32
C VAL A 93 7.17 5.00 -12.58
N LEU A 94 5.85 5.14 -12.39
CA LEU A 94 4.85 5.05 -13.46
C LEU A 94 4.43 6.43 -13.99
N ALA A 95 4.32 7.40 -13.08
CA ALA A 95 3.89 8.75 -13.41
C ALA A 95 4.37 9.75 -12.35
N GLY A 96 4.47 11.01 -12.72
CA GLY A 96 4.76 12.13 -11.83
C GLY A 96 3.80 13.29 -12.05
N LYS A 97 3.52 14.05 -11.00
CA LYS A 97 2.72 15.27 -11.07
C LYS A 97 3.26 16.32 -10.10
N VAL A 98 3.45 17.54 -10.59
CA VAL A 98 3.72 18.68 -9.71
C VAL A 98 2.46 19.01 -8.92
N LEU A 99 2.60 19.21 -7.64
CA LEU A 99 1.53 19.64 -6.74
C LEU A 99 1.78 21.07 -6.28
N SER A 100 0.68 21.80 -5.98
CA SER A 100 0.78 23.08 -5.31
C SER A 100 1.40 22.90 -3.91
N GLU A 101 1.98 23.97 -3.38
CA GLU A 101 2.63 23.96 -2.05
C GLU A 101 1.64 23.58 -0.94
N ASP A 102 0.39 24.03 -1.07
CA ASP A 102 -0.71 23.79 -0.13
C ASP A 102 -1.39 22.41 -0.31
N ALA A 103 -0.98 21.61 -1.30
CA ALA A 103 -1.60 20.29 -1.50
C ALA A 103 -1.31 19.36 -0.32
N ASP A 104 -2.34 18.63 0.10
CA ASP A 104 -2.22 17.66 1.19
C ASP A 104 -1.13 16.63 0.93
N ASN A 105 -0.46 16.24 2.00
CA ASN A 105 0.48 15.12 1.95
C ASN A 105 -0.23 13.82 1.60
N ILE A 106 0.43 12.97 0.84
CA ILE A 106 -0.14 11.68 0.41
C ILE A 106 -0.66 10.82 1.58
N MET A 107 -0.04 10.91 2.75
CA MET A 107 -0.49 10.18 3.94
C MET A 107 -1.88 10.60 4.44
N ASN A 108 -2.31 11.83 4.15
CA ASN A 108 -3.62 12.35 4.58
C ASN A 108 -4.70 12.15 3.52
N VAL A 109 -4.29 11.91 2.27
CA VAL A 109 -5.22 11.72 1.15
C VAL A 109 -5.74 10.29 1.09
N VAL A 110 -4.88 9.31 1.41
CA VAL A 110 -5.23 7.90 1.32
C VAL A 110 -6.14 7.51 2.49
N SER A 111 -7.30 6.94 2.16
CA SER A 111 -8.27 6.43 3.14
C SER A 111 -8.60 4.95 2.95
N ARG A 112 -8.50 4.42 1.74
CA ARG A 112 -8.84 3.03 1.39
C ARG A 112 -7.85 2.44 0.40
N SER A 113 -7.76 1.11 0.40
CA SER A 113 -6.97 0.34 -0.57
C SER A 113 -7.78 -0.81 -1.14
N GLU A 114 -7.61 -1.05 -2.43
CA GLU A 114 -8.13 -2.23 -3.11
C GLU A 114 -6.99 -3.25 -3.31
N TYR A 115 -7.31 -4.51 -3.03
CA TYR A 115 -6.37 -5.62 -3.18
C TYR A 115 -6.98 -6.77 -3.95
N VAL A 116 -6.15 -7.46 -4.71
CA VAL A 116 -6.41 -8.80 -5.23
C VAL A 116 -5.64 -9.79 -4.35
N VAL A 117 -6.39 -10.65 -3.65
CA VAL A 117 -5.86 -11.68 -2.74
C VAL A 117 -6.06 -13.04 -3.38
N LYS A 118 -5.01 -13.62 -3.93
CA LYS A 118 -5.03 -14.96 -4.52
C LYS A 118 -5.08 -16.01 -3.42
N VAL A 119 -5.97 -16.97 -3.57
CA VAL A 119 -6.17 -18.04 -2.59
C VAL A 119 -6.17 -19.42 -3.26
N ASP A 120 -5.76 -20.41 -2.48
CA ASP A 120 -5.88 -21.82 -2.83
C ASP A 120 -7.01 -22.40 -1.99
N MET A 121 -8.23 -22.37 -2.55
CA MET A 121 -9.46 -22.88 -1.91
C MET A 121 -10.52 -23.25 -2.97
N PRO A 122 -11.44 -24.17 -2.67
CA PRO A 122 -12.58 -24.49 -3.53
C PRO A 122 -13.48 -23.27 -3.76
N GLU A 123 -14.05 -23.16 -4.97
CA GLU A 123 -14.97 -22.06 -5.31
C GLU A 123 -16.23 -22.07 -4.44
N GLU A 124 -16.72 -23.25 -4.04
CA GLU A 124 -17.87 -23.40 -3.14
C GLU A 124 -17.60 -22.74 -1.78
N ASP A 125 -16.41 -22.91 -1.22
CA ASP A 125 -16.03 -22.31 0.04
C ASP A 125 -15.85 -20.77 -0.09
N ALA A 126 -15.32 -20.32 -1.22
CA ALA A 126 -15.25 -18.89 -1.50
C ALA A 126 -16.64 -18.24 -1.59
N ARG A 127 -17.64 -18.95 -2.16
CA ARG A 127 -19.03 -18.46 -2.18
C ARG A 127 -19.60 -18.31 -0.77
N LYS A 128 -19.40 -19.29 0.13
CA LYS A 128 -19.82 -19.18 1.54
C LYS A 128 -19.21 -17.94 2.22
N VAL A 129 -17.95 -17.61 1.90
CA VAL A 129 -17.30 -16.40 2.42
C VAL A 129 -17.96 -15.13 1.91
N ILE A 130 -18.37 -15.09 0.63
CA ILE A 130 -19.12 -13.96 0.07
C ILE A 130 -20.51 -13.84 0.71
N ASP A 131 -21.24 -14.95 0.88
CA ASP A 131 -22.57 -14.96 1.49
C ASP A 131 -22.52 -14.37 2.90
N VAL A 132 -21.57 -14.80 3.74
CA VAL A 132 -21.36 -14.25 5.09
C VAL A 132 -20.98 -12.76 5.06
N TYR A 133 -20.16 -12.33 4.11
CA TYR A 133 -19.87 -10.92 3.95
C TYR A 133 -21.13 -10.11 3.61
N GLU A 134 -22.02 -10.63 2.75
CA GLU A 134 -23.29 -9.98 2.35
C GLU A 134 -24.31 -9.92 3.48
N GLU A 135 -24.31 -10.87 4.42
CA GLU A 135 -25.14 -10.82 5.62
C GLU A 135 -24.87 -9.61 6.51
N ASN A 136 -23.75 -8.93 6.31
CA ASN A 136 -23.33 -7.73 7.05
C ASN A 136 -23.26 -7.92 8.57
N SER A 137 -23.02 -9.13 9.02
CA SER A 137 -22.85 -9.47 10.43
C SER A 137 -21.52 -8.93 10.99
N PRO A 138 -21.40 -8.67 12.31
CA PRO A 138 -20.13 -8.25 12.91
C PRO A 138 -19.00 -9.25 12.63
N LEU A 139 -17.84 -8.73 12.25
CA LEU A 139 -16.63 -9.51 11.99
C LEU A 139 -15.60 -9.25 13.10
N VAL A 140 -15.73 -9.97 14.19
CA VAL A 140 -14.93 -9.74 15.40
C VAL A 140 -13.60 -10.49 15.31
N ILE A 141 -12.50 -9.77 15.52
CA ILE A 141 -11.16 -10.35 15.69
C ILE A 141 -10.58 -10.01 17.06
N VAL A 142 -9.69 -10.87 17.56
CA VAL A 142 -8.92 -10.59 18.77
C VAL A 142 -7.58 -10.00 18.39
N LYS A 143 -7.40 -8.71 18.66
CA LYS A 143 -6.12 -8.03 18.47
C LYS A 143 -5.27 -8.17 19.73
N LYS A 144 -4.17 -8.94 19.61
CA LYS A 144 -3.21 -9.13 20.69
C LYS A 144 -2.18 -8.01 20.71
N SER A 145 -2.01 -7.36 21.84
CA SER A 145 -0.93 -6.43 22.14
C SER A 145 -0.11 -7.00 23.29
N LYS A 146 1.13 -6.50 23.53
CA LYS A 146 2.07 -7.05 24.53
C LYS A 146 1.44 -7.38 25.89
N ASN A 147 0.41 -6.66 26.34
CA ASN A 147 -0.22 -6.83 27.66
C ASN A 147 -1.75 -6.85 27.64
N ARG A 148 -2.41 -6.85 26.48
CA ARG A 148 -3.88 -6.81 26.37
C ARG A 148 -4.37 -7.52 25.12
N GLU A 149 -5.41 -8.31 25.27
CA GLU A 149 -6.25 -8.78 24.17
C GLU A 149 -7.46 -7.84 24.08
N ARG A 150 -7.81 -7.41 22.89
CA ARG A 150 -8.98 -6.58 22.64
C ARG A 150 -9.74 -7.14 21.45
N GLU A 151 -11.01 -7.37 21.65
CA GLU A 151 -11.95 -7.65 20.57
C GLU A 151 -12.21 -6.38 19.77
N MET A 152 -12.24 -6.52 18.47
CA MET A 152 -12.51 -5.43 17.54
C MET A 152 -13.36 -5.94 16.39
N ASP A 153 -14.49 -5.28 16.17
CA ASP A 153 -15.28 -5.50 14.95
C ASP A 153 -14.60 -4.80 13.78
N ILE A 154 -14.15 -5.58 12.80
CA ILE A 154 -13.51 -5.08 11.59
C ILE A 154 -14.46 -5.02 10.39
N ARG A 155 -15.73 -5.42 10.55
CA ARG A 155 -16.72 -5.38 9.46
C ARG A 155 -16.87 -4.00 8.83
N PRO A 156 -16.95 -2.87 9.61
CA PRO A 156 -17.02 -1.51 9.06
C PRO A 156 -15.80 -1.10 8.23
N MET A 157 -14.66 -1.77 8.41
CA MET A 157 -13.41 -1.48 7.68
C MET A 157 -13.30 -2.24 6.35
N VAL A 158 -14.28 -3.08 6.00
CA VAL A 158 -14.34 -3.82 4.73
C VAL A 158 -15.47 -3.23 3.89
N HIS A 159 -15.12 -2.53 2.81
CA HIS A 159 -16.07 -1.76 2.00
C HIS A 159 -16.60 -2.50 0.79
N ASN A 160 -15.81 -3.45 0.26
CA ASN A 160 -16.21 -4.29 -0.86
C ASN A 160 -15.48 -5.63 -0.79
N LEU A 161 -16.17 -6.69 -1.20
CA LEU A 161 -15.59 -8.01 -1.35
C LEU A 161 -16.28 -8.72 -2.52
N THR A 162 -15.49 -9.20 -3.46
CA THR A 162 -15.94 -10.05 -4.57
C THR A 162 -14.97 -11.19 -4.76
N PHE A 163 -15.40 -12.28 -5.42
CA PHE A 163 -14.54 -13.42 -5.73
C PHE A 163 -14.61 -13.75 -7.21
N LYS A 164 -13.46 -13.86 -7.85
CA LYS A 164 -13.32 -14.25 -9.25
C LYS A 164 -11.92 -14.79 -9.52
N ASP A 165 -11.79 -15.75 -10.42
CA ASP A 165 -10.51 -16.29 -10.91
C ASP A 165 -9.57 -16.72 -9.75
N ALA A 166 -10.11 -17.46 -8.77
CA ALA A 166 -9.43 -17.93 -7.57
C ALA A 166 -8.77 -16.77 -6.74
N ALA A 167 -9.37 -15.61 -6.76
CA ALA A 167 -8.92 -14.45 -5.98
C ALA A 167 -10.10 -13.65 -5.40
N PHE A 168 -9.92 -13.15 -4.19
CA PHE A 168 -10.79 -12.12 -3.63
C PHE A 168 -10.31 -10.75 -4.07
N CYS A 169 -11.22 -9.92 -4.61
CA CYS A 169 -11.00 -8.48 -4.73
C CYS A 169 -11.65 -7.82 -3.53
N ILE A 170 -10.84 -7.17 -2.69
CA ILE A 170 -11.27 -6.59 -1.41
C ILE A 170 -10.85 -5.13 -1.30
N VAL A 171 -11.76 -4.28 -0.81
CA VAL A 171 -11.48 -2.89 -0.46
C VAL A 171 -11.53 -2.74 1.06
N THR A 172 -10.42 -2.29 1.63
CA THR A 172 -10.29 -2.08 3.09
C THR A 172 -9.83 -0.67 3.42
N ASP A 173 -10.06 -0.25 4.68
CA ASP A 173 -9.46 0.97 5.22
C ASP A 173 -7.93 0.93 5.13
N ALA A 174 -7.33 2.05 4.73
CA ALA A 174 -5.90 2.21 4.55
C ALA A 174 -5.39 3.61 4.95
N GLY A 175 -6.11 4.30 5.82
CA GLY A 175 -5.74 5.62 6.33
C GLY A 175 -4.92 5.58 7.61
N ASN A 176 -4.49 6.76 8.05
CA ASN A 176 -3.74 6.93 9.30
C ASN A 176 -4.56 6.59 10.54
N THR A 177 -5.88 6.82 10.51
CA THR A 177 -6.79 6.59 11.64
C THR A 177 -7.34 5.18 11.66
N SER A 178 -7.49 4.56 10.50
CA SER A 178 -8.04 3.21 10.35
C SER A 178 -7.29 2.49 9.23
N ASN A 179 -6.81 1.29 9.53
CA ASN A 179 -6.05 0.47 8.58
C ASN A 179 -6.31 -1.00 8.85
N LEU A 180 -6.76 -1.73 7.82
CA LEU A 180 -7.03 -3.15 7.87
C LEU A 180 -6.27 -3.88 6.76
N ARG A 181 -5.43 -4.84 7.15
CA ARG A 181 -4.74 -5.70 6.20
C ARG A 181 -5.71 -6.68 5.54
N PRO A 182 -5.68 -6.86 4.22
CA PRO A 182 -6.63 -7.72 3.51
C PRO A 182 -6.57 -9.18 3.98
N GLU A 183 -5.38 -9.71 4.32
CA GLU A 183 -5.25 -11.07 4.83
C GLU A 183 -5.93 -11.29 6.17
N VAL A 184 -6.05 -10.28 7.02
CA VAL A 184 -6.75 -10.35 8.29
C VAL A 184 -8.25 -10.45 8.05
N ALA A 185 -8.80 -9.63 7.16
CA ALA A 185 -10.21 -9.64 6.80
C ALA A 185 -10.62 -10.98 6.17
N ILE A 186 -9.86 -11.45 5.17
CA ILE A 186 -10.16 -12.73 4.49
C ILE A 186 -10.11 -13.91 5.47
N LYS A 187 -9.08 -13.98 6.32
CA LYS A 187 -8.98 -15.04 7.34
C LYS A 187 -10.13 -15.01 8.35
N ALA A 188 -10.55 -13.82 8.76
CA ALA A 188 -11.65 -13.67 9.70
C ALA A 188 -12.99 -14.14 9.08
N LEU A 189 -13.27 -13.75 7.83
CA LEU A 189 -14.45 -14.20 7.10
C LEU A 189 -14.44 -15.72 6.87
N CYS A 190 -13.32 -16.30 6.46
CA CYS A 190 -13.16 -17.73 6.32
C CYS A 190 -13.38 -18.47 7.66
N GLY A 191 -12.90 -17.89 8.76
CA GLY A 191 -13.11 -18.43 10.10
C GLY A 191 -14.58 -18.50 10.52
N GLN A 192 -15.42 -17.53 10.11
CA GLN A 192 -16.87 -17.55 10.38
C GLN A 192 -17.59 -18.73 9.71
N VAL A 193 -17.12 -19.16 8.54
CA VAL A 193 -17.67 -20.32 7.82
C VAL A 193 -16.92 -21.63 8.10
N GLY A 194 -15.95 -21.61 9.03
CA GLY A 194 -15.18 -22.81 9.38
C GLY A 194 -14.24 -23.31 8.28
N VAL A 195 -13.82 -22.43 7.36
CA VAL A 195 -12.93 -22.76 6.24
C VAL A 195 -11.52 -22.25 6.50
N GLU A 196 -10.51 -23.09 6.29
CA GLU A 196 -9.12 -22.65 6.25
C GLU A 196 -8.76 -22.08 4.89
N VAL A 197 -8.07 -20.93 4.86
CA VAL A 197 -7.63 -20.29 3.63
C VAL A 197 -6.10 -20.25 3.53
N LYS A 198 -5.59 -20.72 2.39
CA LYS A 198 -4.19 -20.54 2.02
C LYS A 198 -4.07 -19.38 1.04
N ILE A 199 -3.54 -18.26 1.50
CA ILE A 199 -3.25 -17.09 0.66
C ILE A 199 -1.93 -17.34 -0.07
N THR A 200 -1.96 -17.28 -1.41
CA THR A 200 -0.81 -17.54 -2.28
C THR A 200 -0.18 -16.26 -2.82
N GLY A 201 -0.90 -15.14 -2.79
CA GLY A 201 -0.39 -13.83 -3.21
C GLY A 201 -1.32 -12.70 -2.85
N ILE A 202 -0.75 -11.51 -2.65
CA ILE A 202 -1.50 -10.27 -2.39
C ILE A 202 -0.93 -9.19 -3.30
N HIS A 203 -1.81 -8.50 -4.01
CA HIS A 203 -1.47 -7.39 -4.87
C HIS A 203 -2.38 -6.19 -4.58
N ARG A 204 -1.79 -5.00 -4.34
CA ARG A 204 -2.54 -3.76 -4.19
C ARG A 204 -2.76 -3.14 -5.56
N THR A 205 -4.01 -2.95 -5.95
CA THR A 205 -4.41 -2.40 -7.27
C THR A 205 -4.73 -0.92 -7.22
N LYS A 206 -5.30 -0.43 -6.09
CA LYS A 206 -5.67 0.99 -5.97
C LYS A 206 -5.48 1.52 -4.55
N LEU A 207 -5.22 2.82 -4.48
CA LEU A 207 -5.31 3.67 -3.28
C LEU A 207 -6.33 4.78 -3.54
N PHE A 208 -7.23 5.02 -2.57
CA PHE A 208 -8.31 6.02 -2.65
C PHE A 208 -8.17 7.07 -1.55
#